data_7906df81cd09e8a5ed7a319bf42e217f
#
_entry.id   7906df81cd09e8a5ed7a319bf42e217f
#
_cell.length_a   1.000
_cell.length_b   1.000
_cell.length_c   1.000
_cell.angle_alpha   90.00
_cell.angle_beta   90.00
_cell.angle_gamma   90.00
#
_symmetry.space_group_name_H-M   'P 1'
#
loop_
_entity.id
_entity.type
_entity.pdbx_description
1 polymer ?
#
loop_
_entity_poly.entity_id
_entity_poly.type
_entity_poly.pdbx_seq_one_letter_code
_entity_poly.pdbx_strand_id
1 'polypeptide(L)'
;QSKEAPEENFAASGSSAAKFLYAAKLLENNSVRVPEIYAFSEDLHFMLQEDLGDVTLDTHKKLDNKIVLEQALDQLSLIYSVDQDVLKAFSYDDLFKQTSNFLNIFKDRNITLSKDEIALINALRKKLVELIMNQPFLPTHNDFERRNFIYFKQQIYIIDFQDLNVGPMGMDLASLLYEHDFDYPEDLINELLQKHCERNGLGFDAKQADILTKQVLTHRSMRCVALLNDFNKQGKLLNRKDDI
;
A
#
# COMPACT_ATOMS: atom_id res chain seq x y z
N GLN A 1 5.94 -27.31 26.33
CA GLN A 1 5.82 -27.84 24.95
C GLN A 1 4.67 -27.08 24.31
N SER A 2 5.00 -26.00 23.60
CA SER A 2 4.06 -25.27 22.74
C SER A 2 3.70 -26.19 21.58
N LYS A 3 2.43 -26.55 21.44
CA LYS A 3 1.93 -27.14 20.20
C LYS A 3 1.92 -26.03 19.16
N GLU A 4 2.77 -26.15 18.16
CA GLU A 4 2.67 -25.35 16.93
C GLU A 4 1.29 -25.60 16.33
N ALA A 5 0.50 -24.55 16.20
CA ALA A 5 -0.75 -24.61 15.45
C ALA A 5 -0.42 -24.76 13.97
N PRO A 6 -1.12 -25.60 13.19
CA PRO A 6 -0.86 -25.75 11.77
C PRO A 6 -1.07 -24.43 11.02
N GLU A 7 -0.12 -24.05 10.18
CA GLU A 7 -0.08 -22.79 9.42
C GLU A 7 -1.35 -22.51 8.59
N GLU A 8 -2.03 -23.55 8.14
CA GLU A 8 -3.26 -23.47 7.33
C GLU A 8 -4.49 -22.87 8.05
N ASN A 9 -4.49 -22.80 9.38
CA ASN A 9 -5.65 -22.32 10.13
C ASN A 9 -5.71 -20.80 10.31
N PHE A 10 -4.60 -20.08 10.14
CA PHE A 10 -4.56 -18.62 10.38
C PHE A 10 -5.21 -17.81 9.27
N ALA A 11 -5.02 -18.18 8.00
CA ALA A 11 -5.67 -17.52 6.86
C ALA A 11 -7.21 -17.70 6.86
N ALA A 12 -7.70 -18.79 7.44
CA ALA A 12 -9.12 -19.14 7.46
C ALA A 12 -9.91 -18.53 8.64
N SER A 13 -9.24 -18.12 9.75
CA SER A 13 -9.92 -17.68 10.98
C SER A 13 -10.55 -16.29 10.89
N GLY A 14 -10.20 -15.48 9.90
CA GLY A 14 -10.86 -14.19 9.62
C GLY A 14 -10.65 -13.07 10.66
N SER A 15 -10.02 -13.33 11.82
CA SER A 15 -9.74 -12.29 12.80
C SER A 15 -8.62 -11.36 12.32
N SER A 16 -8.70 -10.08 12.69
CA SER A 16 -7.65 -9.08 12.36
C SER A 16 -6.27 -9.50 12.91
N ALA A 17 -6.24 -10.09 14.09
CA ALA A 17 -5.02 -10.56 14.73
C ALA A 17 -4.38 -11.76 13.99
N ALA A 18 -5.19 -12.72 13.52
CA ALA A 18 -4.70 -13.85 12.76
C ALA A 18 -4.07 -13.42 11.42
N LYS A 19 -4.70 -12.47 10.72
CA LYS A 19 -4.14 -11.90 9.50
C LYS A 19 -2.81 -11.21 9.74
N PHE A 20 -2.72 -10.43 10.83
CA PHE A 20 -1.50 -9.74 11.22
C PHE A 20 -0.35 -10.74 11.48
N LEU A 21 -0.59 -11.76 12.31
CA LEU A 21 0.41 -12.78 12.63
C LEU A 21 0.86 -13.56 11.39
N TYR A 22 -0.09 -13.92 10.53
CA TYR A 22 0.21 -14.62 9.28
C TYR A 22 1.09 -13.78 8.35
N ALA A 23 0.72 -12.51 8.14
CA ALA A 23 1.49 -11.59 7.32
C ALA A 23 2.90 -11.35 7.92
N ALA A 24 3.00 -11.13 9.25
CA ALA A 24 4.28 -10.98 9.93
C ALA A 24 5.22 -12.15 9.66
N LYS A 25 4.73 -13.38 9.82
CA LYS A 25 5.51 -14.59 9.59
C LYS A 25 5.95 -14.75 8.14
N LEU A 26 5.06 -14.44 7.18
CA LEU A 26 5.42 -14.46 5.74
C LEU A 26 6.53 -13.47 5.44
N LEU A 27 6.44 -12.24 5.96
CA LEU A 27 7.42 -11.20 5.75
C LEU A 27 8.75 -11.54 6.40
N GLU A 28 8.75 -12.02 7.64
CA GLU A 28 9.94 -12.46 8.36
C GLU A 28 10.66 -13.62 7.63
N ASN A 29 9.92 -14.62 7.17
CA ASN A 29 10.48 -15.74 6.41
C ASN A 29 11.15 -15.31 5.09
N ASN A 30 10.74 -14.16 4.53
CA ASN A 30 11.34 -13.54 3.35
C ASN A 30 12.34 -12.42 3.70
N SER A 31 12.82 -12.35 4.94
CA SER A 31 13.82 -11.39 5.41
C SER A 31 13.38 -9.92 5.31
N VAL A 32 12.08 -9.66 5.20
CA VAL A 32 11.53 -8.31 5.32
C VAL A 32 11.64 -7.88 6.78
N ARG A 33 12.14 -6.66 7.01
CA ARG A 33 12.26 -6.13 8.37
C ARG A 33 10.91 -5.67 8.88
N VAL A 34 10.36 -6.42 9.81
CA VAL A 34 9.13 -6.14 10.57
C VAL A 34 9.43 -6.28 12.06
N PRO A 35 8.63 -5.69 12.97
CA PRO A 35 8.80 -5.90 14.41
C PRO A 35 8.70 -7.39 14.75
N GLU A 36 9.64 -7.92 15.54
CA GLU A 36 9.59 -9.30 16.04
C GLU A 36 8.39 -9.47 16.98
N ILE A 37 7.64 -10.57 16.82
CA ILE A 37 6.51 -10.89 17.68
C ILE A 37 6.96 -11.91 18.74
N TYR A 38 7.09 -11.47 19.99
CA TYR A 38 7.56 -12.30 21.09
C TYR A 38 6.50 -13.22 21.66
N ALA A 39 5.25 -12.74 21.73
CA ALA A 39 4.13 -13.52 22.24
C ALA A 39 2.80 -12.98 21.74
N PHE A 40 1.83 -13.90 21.61
CA PHE A 40 0.45 -13.57 21.26
C PHE A 40 -0.52 -14.47 22.02
N SER A 41 -1.63 -13.92 22.48
CA SER A 41 -2.76 -14.66 23.01
C SER A 41 -4.08 -14.05 22.52
N GLU A 42 -4.85 -14.82 21.76
CA GLU A 42 -6.18 -14.41 21.32
C GLU A 42 -7.17 -14.34 22.50
N ASP A 43 -7.12 -15.33 23.38
CA ASP A 43 -8.01 -15.40 24.57
C ASP A 43 -7.82 -14.24 25.52
N LEU A 44 -6.59 -13.79 25.71
CA LEU A 44 -6.23 -12.68 26.59
C LEU A 44 -6.17 -11.34 25.88
N HIS A 45 -6.41 -11.30 24.56
CA HIS A 45 -6.40 -10.11 23.73
C HIS A 45 -5.12 -9.27 23.86
N PHE A 46 -3.94 -9.92 23.91
CA PHE A 46 -2.69 -9.20 23.95
C PHE A 46 -1.69 -9.72 22.91
N MET A 47 -0.78 -8.84 22.53
CA MET A 47 0.39 -9.13 21.72
C MET A 47 1.60 -8.41 22.32
N LEU A 48 2.73 -9.12 22.42
CA LEU A 48 4.03 -8.56 22.79
C LEU A 48 4.92 -8.59 21.58
N GLN A 49 5.37 -7.44 21.16
CA GLN A 49 6.24 -7.26 19.97
C GLN A 49 7.46 -6.42 20.31
N GLU A 50 8.45 -6.44 19.43
CA GLU A 50 9.64 -5.60 19.50
C GLU A 50 9.25 -4.12 19.54
N ASP A 51 9.90 -3.37 20.44
CA ASP A 51 9.79 -1.92 20.52
C ASP A 51 10.84 -1.27 19.61
N LEU A 52 10.40 -0.75 18.49
CA LEU A 52 11.21 -0.02 17.52
C LEU A 52 11.17 1.51 17.75
N GLY A 53 10.55 1.96 18.85
CA GLY A 53 10.25 3.37 19.10
C GLY A 53 9.06 3.88 18.29
N ASP A 54 8.87 5.19 18.29
CA ASP A 54 7.72 5.90 17.74
C ASP A 54 8.06 6.83 16.56
N VAL A 55 9.31 6.78 16.09
CA VAL A 55 9.79 7.69 15.02
C VAL A 55 9.50 7.07 13.65
N THR A 56 8.41 7.49 13.05
CA THR A 56 8.07 7.15 11.68
C THR A 56 8.74 8.07 10.67
N LEU A 57 8.93 7.60 9.43
CA LEU A 57 9.68 8.34 8.40
C LEU A 57 8.97 9.60 7.90
N ASP A 58 7.65 9.70 8.00
CA ASP A 58 6.90 10.91 7.68
C ASP A 58 7.20 12.06 8.63
N THR A 59 7.53 11.75 9.90
CA THR A 59 7.91 12.73 10.93
C THR A 59 9.41 13.04 10.92
N HIS A 60 10.25 12.16 10.37
CA HIS A 60 11.71 12.26 10.40
C HIS A 60 12.29 12.99 9.17
N LYS A 61 12.00 14.29 9.05
CA LYS A 61 12.34 15.14 7.88
C LYS A 61 13.84 15.38 7.63
N LYS A 62 14.75 14.89 8.48
CA LYS A 62 16.19 15.13 8.35
C LYS A 62 16.95 14.05 7.59
N LEU A 63 16.32 12.93 7.27
CA LEU A 63 16.96 11.86 6.51
C LEU A 63 17.04 12.22 5.04
N ASP A 64 18.10 11.79 4.40
CA ASP A 64 18.26 11.89 2.95
C ASP A 64 17.17 11.06 2.26
N ASN A 65 16.37 11.71 1.41
CA ASN A 65 15.27 11.08 0.73
C ASN A 65 15.72 9.90 -0.14
N LYS A 66 16.86 10.01 -0.82
CA LYS A 66 17.37 8.94 -1.67
C LYS A 66 17.69 7.69 -0.86
N ILE A 67 18.39 7.84 0.28
CA ILE A 67 18.74 6.72 1.17
C ILE A 67 17.46 6.04 1.68
N VAL A 68 16.47 6.83 2.10
CA VAL A 68 15.19 6.32 2.62
C VAL A 68 14.44 5.53 1.53
N LEU A 69 14.33 6.10 0.33
CA LEU A 69 13.61 5.47 -0.77
C LEU A 69 14.33 4.21 -1.27
N GLU A 70 15.66 4.21 -1.36
CA GLU A 70 16.44 3.03 -1.71
C GLU A 70 16.23 1.89 -0.70
N GLN A 71 16.30 2.19 0.62
CA GLN A 71 16.02 1.19 1.65
C GLN A 71 14.58 0.66 1.60
N ALA A 72 13.59 1.51 1.33
CA ALA A 72 12.20 1.10 1.18
C ALA A 72 12.03 0.18 -0.03
N LEU A 73 12.61 0.53 -1.19
CA LEU A 73 12.56 -0.31 -2.39
C LEU A 73 13.32 -1.63 -2.22
N ASP A 74 14.37 -1.66 -1.38
CA ASP A 74 15.04 -2.91 -0.98
C ASP A 74 14.08 -3.83 -0.21
N GLN A 75 13.30 -3.27 0.73
CA GLN A 75 12.28 -4.04 1.44
C GLN A 75 11.14 -4.48 0.52
N LEU A 76 10.71 -3.63 -0.41
CA LEU A 76 9.69 -3.98 -1.39
C LEU A 76 10.12 -5.16 -2.28
N SER A 77 11.41 -5.19 -2.66
CA SER A 77 11.96 -6.32 -3.42
C SER A 77 11.92 -7.64 -2.63
N LEU A 78 12.05 -7.59 -1.30
CA LEU A 78 11.89 -8.76 -0.44
C LEU A 78 10.41 -9.16 -0.29
N ILE A 79 9.50 -8.19 -0.24
CA ILE A 79 8.05 -8.45 -0.26
C ILE A 79 7.66 -9.18 -1.55
N TYR A 80 8.24 -8.81 -2.71
CA TYR A 80 7.99 -9.50 -3.98
C TYR A 80 8.43 -10.97 -3.98
N SER A 81 9.30 -11.37 -3.05
CA SER A 81 9.75 -12.76 -2.91
C SER A 81 8.79 -13.65 -2.11
N VAL A 82 7.76 -13.07 -1.50
CA VAL A 82 6.70 -13.83 -0.81
C VAL A 82 5.94 -14.68 -1.83
N ASP A 83 5.65 -15.93 -1.46
CA ASP A 83 4.87 -16.83 -2.30
C ASP A 83 3.48 -16.25 -2.58
N GLN A 84 3.17 -16.03 -3.86
CA GLN A 84 1.90 -15.46 -4.29
C GLN A 84 0.71 -16.40 -4.07
N ASP A 85 0.94 -17.71 -4.11
CA ASP A 85 -0.12 -18.71 -4.04
C ASP A 85 -0.79 -18.76 -2.66
N VAL A 86 -0.10 -18.24 -1.63
CA VAL A 86 -0.64 -18.15 -0.26
C VAL A 86 -1.36 -16.83 0.02
N LEU A 87 -1.37 -15.90 -0.92
CA LEU A 87 -1.97 -14.56 -0.79
C LEU A 87 -3.23 -14.43 -1.66
N LYS A 88 -4.17 -13.62 -1.20
CA LYS A 88 -5.32 -13.26 -2.02
C LYS A 88 -4.91 -12.21 -3.06
N ALA A 89 -5.25 -12.44 -4.34
CA ALA A 89 -5.05 -11.45 -5.38
C ALA A 89 -6.26 -10.50 -5.51
N PHE A 90 -5.99 -9.24 -5.86
CA PHE A 90 -7.05 -8.33 -6.29
C PHE A 90 -7.69 -8.80 -7.58
N SER A 91 -9.01 -8.81 -7.60
CA SER A 91 -9.80 -8.97 -8.82
C SER A 91 -10.12 -7.62 -9.48
N TYR A 92 -10.57 -7.66 -10.72
CA TYR A 92 -11.13 -6.48 -11.40
C TYR A 92 -12.24 -5.83 -10.57
N ASP A 93 -13.14 -6.63 -10.00
CA ASP A 93 -14.28 -6.14 -9.22
C ASP A 93 -13.83 -5.49 -7.91
N ASP A 94 -12.80 -6.04 -7.25
CA ASP A 94 -12.22 -5.42 -6.05
C ASP A 94 -11.70 -4.02 -6.37
N LEU A 95 -10.89 -3.87 -7.42
CA LEU A 95 -10.33 -2.57 -7.83
C LEU A 95 -11.43 -1.60 -8.30
N PHE A 96 -12.38 -2.08 -9.11
CA PHE A 96 -13.48 -1.21 -9.59
C PHE A 96 -14.36 -0.71 -8.44
N LYS A 97 -14.65 -1.56 -7.47
CA LYS A 97 -15.43 -1.22 -6.27
C LYS A 97 -14.74 -0.18 -5.39
N GLN A 98 -13.41 -0.19 -5.29
CA GLN A 98 -12.68 0.77 -4.47
C GLN A 98 -12.92 2.23 -4.87
N THR A 99 -13.23 2.51 -6.12
CA THR A 99 -13.53 3.86 -6.62
C THR A 99 -15.03 4.15 -6.73
N SER A 100 -15.93 3.30 -6.21
CA SER A 100 -17.38 3.43 -6.39
C SER A 100 -17.96 4.72 -5.81
N ASN A 101 -17.40 5.19 -4.68
CA ASN A 101 -17.86 6.39 -4.00
C ASN A 101 -17.36 7.70 -4.61
N PHE A 102 -16.49 7.65 -5.63
CA PHE A 102 -15.89 8.85 -6.22
C PHE A 102 -16.96 9.84 -6.74
N LEU A 103 -18.03 9.35 -7.37
CA LEU A 103 -19.11 10.20 -7.86
C LEU A 103 -19.92 10.90 -6.75
N ASN A 104 -19.88 10.37 -5.52
CA ASN A 104 -20.59 10.99 -4.39
C ASN A 104 -20.01 12.35 -4.03
N ILE A 105 -18.72 12.59 -4.31
CA ILE A 105 -18.04 13.86 -4.04
C ILE A 105 -18.78 15.03 -4.72
N PHE A 106 -19.16 14.86 -5.98
CA PHE A 106 -19.87 15.90 -6.74
C PHE A 106 -21.23 16.20 -6.12
N LYS A 107 -21.99 15.15 -5.77
CA LYS A 107 -23.29 15.29 -5.10
C LYS A 107 -23.16 16.02 -3.75
N ASP A 108 -22.18 15.63 -2.95
CA ASP A 108 -21.95 16.17 -1.61
C ASP A 108 -21.51 17.66 -1.64
N ARG A 109 -20.91 18.08 -2.75
CA ARG A 109 -20.52 19.47 -3.03
C ARG A 109 -21.60 20.26 -3.81
N ASN A 110 -22.80 19.73 -3.97
CA ASN A 110 -23.89 20.30 -4.76
C ASN A 110 -23.51 20.57 -6.22
N ILE A 111 -22.63 19.77 -6.79
CA ILE A 111 -22.28 19.80 -8.22
C ILE A 111 -23.15 18.79 -8.94
N THR A 112 -24.02 19.29 -9.83
CA THR A 112 -24.89 18.41 -10.63
C THR A 112 -24.18 18.00 -11.90
N LEU A 113 -23.93 16.71 -12.03
CA LEU A 113 -23.37 16.12 -13.27
C LEU A 113 -24.52 15.72 -14.21
N SER A 114 -24.32 15.95 -15.50
CA SER A 114 -25.16 15.43 -16.57
C SER A 114 -25.03 13.90 -16.68
N LYS A 115 -25.95 13.27 -17.37
CA LYS A 115 -25.88 11.81 -17.65
C LYS A 115 -24.61 11.45 -18.45
N ASP A 116 -24.21 12.32 -19.38
CA ASP A 116 -23.02 12.07 -20.22
C ASP A 116 -21.73 12.20 -19.41
N GLU A 117 -21.62 13.16 -18.49
CA GLU A 117 -20.48 13.28 -17.59
C GLU A 117 -20.35 12.09 -16.65
N ILE A 118 -21.47 11.61 -16.08
CA ILE A 118 -21.49 10.39 -15.26
C ILE A 118 -21.04 9.18 -16.08
N ALA A 119 -21.54 9.05 -17.31
CA ALA A 119 -21.16 7.95 -18.22
C ALA A 119 -19.66 8.00 -18.56
N LEU A 120 -19.12 9.20 -18.83
CA LEU A 120 -17.70 9.42 -19.10
C LEU A 120 -16.82 9.03 -17.90
N ILE A 121 -17.16 9.50 -16.70
CA ILE A 121 -16.39 9.16 -15.48
C ILE A 121 -16.40 7.66 -15.25
N ASN A 122 -17.53 6.98 -15.42
CA ASN A 122 -17.60 5.54 -15.28
C ASN A 122 -16.82 4.79 -16.37
N ALA A 123 -16.79 5.28 -17.59
CA ALA A 123 -15.98 4.74 -18.67
C ALA A 123 -14.47 4.88 -18.37
N LEU A 124 -14.05 6.04 -17.86
CA LEU A 124 -12.67 6.28 -17.44
C LEU A 124 -12.26 5.36 -16.29
N ARG A 125 -13.10 5.17 -15.27
CA ARG A 125 -12.86 4.23 -14.16
C ARG A 125 -12.67 2.80 -14.67
N LYS A 126 -13.55 2.34 -15.54
CA LYS A 126 -13.44 1.00 -16.17
C LYS A 126 -12.12 0.86 -16.91
N LYS A 127 -11.82 1.83 -17.80
CA LYS A 127 -10.60 1.80 -18.60
C LYS A 127 -9.34 1.82 -17.72
N LEU A 128 -9.35 2.59 -16.64
CA LEU A 128 -8.24 2.64 -15.69
C LEU A 128 -8.02 1.29 -15.01
N VAL A 129 -9.08 0.64 -14.53
CA VAL A 129 -8.96 -0.70 -13.93
C VAL A 129 -8.50 -1.74 -14.96
N GLU A 130 -8.96 -1.69 -16.21
CA GLU A 130 -8.45 -2.55 -17.29
C GLU A 130 -6.94 -2.38 -17.51
N LEU A 131 -6.44 -1.13 -17.50
CA LEU A 131 -5.01 -0.86 -17.63
C LEU A 131 -4.21 -1.41 -16.44
N ILE A 132 -4.74 -1.25 -15.23
CA ILE A 132 -4.12 -1.75 -14.00
C ILE A 132 -4.09 -3.29 -13.99
N MET A 133 -5.15 -3.96 -14.42
CA MET A 133 -5.21 -5.42 -14.51
C MET A 133 -4.22 -6.03 -15.52
N ASN A 134 -3.70 -5.23 -16.44
CA ASN A 134 -2.68 -5.66 -17.40
C ASN A 134 -1.24 -5.48 -16.87
N GLN A 135 -1.06 -4.98 -15.66
CA GLN A 135 0.27 -4.89 -15.02
C GLN A 135 0.69 -6.27 -14.47
N PRO A 136 1.99 -6.50 -14.23
CA PRO A 136 2.42 -7.60 -13.39
C PRO A 136 1.78 -7.50 -12.01
N PHE A 137 1.25 -8.61 -11.51
CA PHE A 137 0.73 -8.72 -10.16
C PHE A 137 1.78 -9.36 -9.27
N LEU A 138 2.08 -8.72 -8.17
CA LEU A 138 3.15 -9.06 -7.22
C LEU A 138 2.61 -8.98 -5.79
N PRO A 139 3.24 -9.65 -4.82
CA PRO A 139 2.94 -9.39 -3.41
C PRO A 139 3.07 -7.91 -3.08
N THR A 140 2.06 -7.31 -2.47
CA THR A 140 1.99 -5.88 -2.16
C THR A 140 1.61 -5.65 -0.72
N HIS A 141 2.19 -4.61 -0.13
CA HIS A 141 1.82 -4.11 1.20
C HIS A 141 0.48 -3.36 1.20
N ASN A 142 0.12 -2.72 0.07
CA ASN A 142 -1.06 -1.86 -0.18
C ASN A 142 -1.04 -0.46 0.42
N ASP A 143 -0.29 -0.22 1.48
CA ASP A 143 -0.15 1.09 2.12
C ASP A 143 1.31 1.38 2.42
N PHE A 144 2.16 1.28 1.38
CA PHE A 144 3.62 1.36 1.46
C PHE A 144 4.08 2.81 1.51
N GLU A 145 3.73 3.52 2.59
CA GLU A 145 3.96 4.94 2.83
C GLU A 145 4.94 5.16 3.99
N ARG A 146 5.57 6.33 4.04
CA ARG A 146 6.55 6.69 5.08
C ARG A 146 6.00 6.59 6.50
N ARG A 147 4.72 6.82 6.72
CA ARG A 147 4.08 6.67 8.04
C ARG A 147 4.09 5.22 8.53
N ASN A 148 4.21 4.25 7.61
CA ASN A 148 4.26 2.83 7.90
C ASN A 148 5.70 2.29 7.92
N PHE A 149 6.69 3.17 8.00
CA PHE A 149 8.10 2.83 8.15
C PHE A 149 8.65 3.42 9.43
N ILE A 150 9.23 2.58 10.30
CA ILE A 150 9.96 3.00 11.48
C ILE A 150 11.47 2.97 11.17
N TYR A 151 12.15 4.06 11.48
CA TYR A 151 13.60 4.15 11.31
C TYR A 151 14.31 3.81 12.63
N PHE A 152 14.86 2.60 12.68
CA PHE A 152 15.53 2.09 13.87
C PHE A 152 16.91 1.54 13.51
N LYS A 153 17.94 1.96 14.27
CA LYS A 153 19.34 1.53 14.06
C LYS A 153 19.80 1.67 12.60
N GLN A 154 19.49 2.80 11.97
CA GLN A 154 19.83 3.12 10.57
C GLN A 154 19.16 2.20 9.51
N GLN A 155 18.10 1.52 9.86
CA GLN A 155 17.34 0.64 8.98
C GLN A 155 15.85 0.97 9.02
N ILE A 156 15.17 0.68 7.92
CA ILE A 156 13.72 0.79 7.82
C ILE A 156 13.09 -0.54 8.25
N TYR A 157 12.13 -0.46 9.14
CA TYR A 157 11.20 -1.52 9.52
C TYR A 157 9.82 -1.19 9.02
N ILE A 158 9.10 -2.19 8.53
CA ILE A 158 7.76 -2.04 7.95
C ILE A 158 6.72 -2.45 8.99
N ILE A 159 5.69 -1.63 9.13
CA ILE A 159 4.53 -1.87 9.99
C ILE A 159 3.24 -1.75 9.17
N ASP A 160 2.10 -2.10 9.77
CA ASP A 160 0.75 -2.01 9.16
C ASP A 160 0.58 -2.93 7.93
N PHE A 161 1.17 -4.11 7.97
CA PHE A 161 1.30 -5.07 6.86
C PHE A 161 0.19 -6.15 6.81
N GLN A 162 -0.84 -6.09 7.64
CA GLN A 162 -1.89 -7.11 7.73
C GLN A 162 -2.77 -7.23 6.48
N ASP A 163 -2.70 -6.24 5.60
CA ASP A 163 -3.42 -6.23 4.32
C ASP A 163 -2.55 -6.71 3.14
N LEU A 164 -1.45 -7.44 3.46
CA LEU A 164 -0.58 -8.06 2.46
C LEU A 164 -1.41 -8.93 1.51
N ASN A 165 -1.27 -8.70 0.21
CA ASN A 165 -1.97 -9.43 -0.84
C ASN A 165 -1.18 -9.44 -2.15
N VAL A 166 -1.77 -9.92 -3.25
CA VAL A 166 -1.20 -9.82 -4.60
C VAL A 166 -1.92 -8.72 -5.36
N GLY A 167 -1.18 -7.72 -5.78
CA GLY A 167 -1.70 -6.55 -6.48
C GLY A 167 -0.82 -6.09 -7.65
N PRO A 168 -1.27 -5.06 -8.39
CA PRO A 168 -0.51 -4.52 -9.50
C PRO A 168 0.82 -3.90 -9.03
N MET A 169 1.89 -4.08 -9.81
CA MET A 169 3.24 -3.58 -9.52
C MET A 169 3.28 -2.12 -9.08
N GLY A 170 2.44 -1.28 -9.69
CA GLY A 170 2.38 0.15 -9.34
C GLY A 170 1.77 0.45 -7.98
N MET A 171 1.23 -0.51 -7.21
CA MET A 171 0.49 -0.26 -5.97
C MET A 171 1.36 0.40 -4.90
N ASP A 172 2.42 -0.28 -4.52
CA ASP A 172 3.34 0.19 -3.48
C ASP A 172 4.28 1.28 -4.00
N LEU A 173 4.64 1.22 -5.30
CA LEU A 173 5.42 2.28 -5.93
C LEU A 173 4.68 3.62 -5.97
N ALA A 174 3.37 3.61 -6.24
CA ALA A 174 2.55 4.83 -6.21
C ALA A 174 2.46 5.41 -4.78
N SER A 175 2.32 4.53 -3.78
CA SER A 175 2.27 4.94 -2.38
C SER A 175 3.58 5.56 -1.89
N LEU A 176 4.73 5.00 -2.31
CA LEU A 176 6.05 5.43 -1.88
C LEU A 176 6.57 6.66 -2.63
N LEU A 177 6.47 6.66 -3.97
CA LEU A 177 7.13 7.64 -4.83
C LEU A 177 6.27 8.88 -5.11
N TYR A 178 4.96 8.79 -4.86
CA TYR A 178 3.99 9.87 -5.10
C TYR A 178 3.14 10.14 -3.86
N GLU A 179 3.77 10.01 -2.70
CA GLU A 179 3.15 10.30 -1.42
C GLU A 179 2.79 11.78 -1.30
N HIS A 180 1.61 12.09 -0.75
CA HIS A 180 1.03 13.43 -0.73
C HIS A 180 1.92 14.51 -0.09
N ASP A 181 2.63 14.15 0.97
CA ASP A 181 3.42 15.12 1.76
C ASP A 181 4.87 15.26 1.29
N PHE A 182 5.26 14.55 0.22
CA PHE A 182 6.64 14.53 -0.28
C PHE A 182 6.68 14.73 -1.79
N ASP A 183 7.45 15.72 -2.21
CA ASP A 183 7.72 16.00 -3.63
C ASP A 183 9.16 15.61 -3.96
N TYR A 184 9.33 14.60 -4.80
CA TYR A 184 10.63 14.11 -5.21
C TYR A 184 10.96 14.58 -6.62
N PRO A 185 12.24 14.96 -6.88
CA PRO A 185 12.69 15.28 -8.22
C PRO A 185 12.44 14.13 -9.21
N GLU A 186 11.98 14.45 -10.41
CA GLU A 186 11.67 13.45 -11.44
C GLU A 186 12.89 12.57 -11.78
N ASP A 187 14.08 13.16 -11.79
CA ASP A 187 15.32 12.41 -12.03
C ASP A 187 15.57 11.34 -10.96
N LEU A 188 15.27 11.65 -9.70
CA LEU A 188 15.37 10.69 -8.59
C LEU A 188 14.36 9.55 -8.75
N ILE A 189 13.11 9.88 -9.08
CA ILE A 189 12.06 8.88 -9.32
C ILE A 189 12.47 7.94 -10.46
N ASN A 190 12.93 8.50 -11.58
CA ASN A 190 13.38 7.72 -12.73
C ASN A 190 14.57 6.81 -12.40
N GLU A 191 15.57 7.32 -11.68
CA GLU A 191 16.72 6.52 -11.23
C GLU A 191 16.26 5.34 -10.37
N LEU A 192 15.37 5.59 -9.40
CA LEU A 192 14.88 4.58 -8.46
C LEU A 192 14.03 3.53 -9.17
N LEU A 193 13.13 3.93 -10.07
CA LEU A 193 12.30 3.01 -10.84
C LEU A 193 13.15 2.12 -11.76
N GLN A 194 14.16 2.70 -12.44
CA GLN A 194 15.07 1.92 -13.28
C GLN A 194 15.79 0.85 -12.46
N LYS A 195 16.43 1.24 -11.35
CA LYS A 195 17.13 0.31 -10.46
C LYS A 195 16.22 -0.78 -9.91
N HIS A 196 15.00 -0.40 -9.51
CA HIS A 196 14.02 -1.33 -8.95
C HIS A 196 13.56 -2.36 -9.99
N CYS A 197 13.26 -1.92 -11.22
CA CYS A 197 12.87 -2.82 -12.30
C CYS A 197 14.01 -3.79 -12.69
N GLU A 198 15.24 -3.30 -12.79
CA GLU A 198 16.42 -4.13 -13.08
C GLU A 198 16.65 -5.18 -12.00
N ARG A 199 16.63 -4.78 -10.72
CA ARG A 199 16.83 -5.69 -9.58
C ARG A 199 15.82 -6.82 -9.55
N ASN A 200 14.56 -6.52 -9.85
CA ASN A 200 13.46 -7.50 -9.77
C ASN A 200 13.17 -8.20 -11.11
N GLY A 201 13.95 -7.93 -12.16
CA GLY A 201 13.77 -8.56 -13.48
C GLY A 201 12.42 -8.26 -14.12
N LEU A 202 11.83 -7.07 -13.87
CA LEU A 202 10.46 -6.75 -14.30
C LEU A 202 10.35 -6.43 -15.80
N GLY A 203 11.47 -6.19 -16.48
CA GLY A 203 11.51 -5.99 -17.93
C GLY A 203 11.01 -4.63 -18.40
N PHE A 204 10.84 -3.63 -17.51
CA PHE A 204 10.43 -2.27 -17.82
C PHE A 204 11.59 -1.29 -17.68
N ASP A 205 11.64 -0.28 -18.55
CA ASP A 205 12.44 0.91 -18.32
C ASP A 205 11.75 1.86 -17.32
N ALA A 206 12.47 2.88 -16.86
CA ALA A 206 11.95 3.83 -15.88
C ALA A 206 10.66 4.51 -16.35
N LYS A 207 10.58 4.89 -17.62
CA LYS A 207 9.40 5.58 -18.18
C LYS A 207 8.17 4.68 -18.23
N GLN A 208 8.35 3.42 -18.61
CA GLN A 208 7.28 2.44 -18.62
C GLN A 208 6.79 2.17 -17.19
N ALA A 209 7.71 1.96 -16.24
CA ALA A 209 7.40 1.76 -14.83
C ALA A 209 6.66 2.97 -14.23
N ASP A 210 7.07 4.19 -14.57
CA ASP A 210 6.41 5.43 -14.14
C ASP A 210 4.96 5.50 -14.64
N ILE A 211 4.72 5.17 -15.92
CA ILE A 211 3.37 5.13 -16.50
C ILE A 211 2.49 4.12 -15.74
N LEU A 212 2.98 2.91 -15.48
CA LEU A 212 2.25 1.89 -14.73
C LEU A 212 1.96 2.36 -13.29
N THR A 213 2.94 2.97 -12.64
CA THR A 213 2.79 3.55 -11.29
C THR A 213 1.74 4.66 -11.28
N LYS A 214 1.75 5.58 -12.25
CA LYS A 214 0.77 6.69 -12.36
C LYS A 214 -0.65 6.22 -12.68
N GLN A 215 -0.83 5.10 -13.36
CA GLN A 215 -2.15 4.48 -13.50
C GLN A 215 -2.73 4.10 -12.15
N VAL A 216 -1.94 3.44 -11.31
CA VAL A 216 -2.38 3.07 -9.95
C VAL A 216 -2.52 4.29 -9.05
N LEU A 217 -1.62 5.28 -9.17
CA LEU A 217 -1.73 6.55 -8.45
C LEU A 217 -3.08 7.23 -8.73
N THR A 218 -3.50 7.29 -10.01
CA THR A 218 -4.79 7.87 -10.39
C THR A 218 -5.95 7.13 -9.75
N HIS A 219 -5.92 5.80 -9.75
CA HIS A 219 -6.92 4.96 -9.09
C HIS A 219 -6.95 5.20 -7.57
N ARG A 220 -5.76 5.20 -6.93
CA ARG A 220 -5.59 5.47 -5.51
C ARG A 220 -6.11 6.85 -5.13
N SER A 221 -5.81 7.88 -5.93
CA SER A 221 -6.29 9.24 -5.69
C SER A 221 -7.82 9.31 -5.72
N MET A 222 -8.48 8.67 -6.69
CA MET A 222 -9.94 8.59 -6.73
C MET A 222 -10.51 7.92 -5.47
N ARG A 223 -9.91 6.84 -4.99
CA ARG A 223 -10.29 6.15 -3.76
C ARG A 223 -10.08 7.03 -2.54
N CYS A 224 -8.90 7.64 -2.40
CA CYS A 224 -8.54 8.44 -1.23
C CYS A 224 -9.42 9.68 -1.11
N VAL A 225 -9.64 10.44 -2.18
CA VAL A 225 -10.51 11.62 -2.16
C VAL A 225 -11.95 11.25 -1.79
N ALA A 226 -12.47 10.12 -2.29
CA ALA A 226 -13.79 9.63 -1.92
C ALA A 226 -13.86 9.26 -0.42
N LEU A 227 -12.85 8.58 0.11
CA LEU A 227 -12.77 8.21 1.52
C LEU A 227 -12.67 9.45 2.43
N LEU A 228 -11.82 10.41 2.06
CA LEU A 228 -11.69 11.68 2.78
C LEU A 228 -13.01 12.46 2.80
N ASN A 229 -13.73 12.48 1.68
CA ASN A 229 -15.06 13.09 1.60
C ASN A 229 -16.05 12.43 2.58
N ASP A 230 -16.05 11.08 2.64
CA ASP A 230 -16.91 10.35 3.57
C ASP A 230 -16.52 10.61 5.04
N PHE A 231 -15.24 10.71 5.37
CA PHE A 231 -14.76 11.09 6.71
C PHE A 231 -15.13 12.53 7.08
N ASN A 232 -15.04 13.46 6.13
CA ASN A 232 -15.46 14.84 6.33
C ASN A 232 -16.95 14.92 6.70
N LYS A 233 -17.82 14.17 6.02
CA LYS A 233 -19.26 14.08 6.32
C LYS A 233 -19.52 13.54 7.72
N GLN A 234 -18.66 12.64 8.22
CA GLN A 234 -18.75 12.08 9.56
C GLN A 234 -18.12 12.98 10.64
N GLY A 235 -17.58 14.17 10.26
CA GLY A 235 -16.88 15.07 11.18
C GLY A 235 -15.53 14.53 11.70
N LYS A 236 -14.97 13.51 11.04
CA LYS A 236 -13.72 12.86 11.44
C LYS A 236 -12.46 13.52 10.85
N LEU A 237 -12.61 14.45 9.93
CA LEU A 237 -11.52 15.16 9.24
C LEU A 237 -11.33 16.55 9.84
N LEU A 238 -10.66 16.64 11.01
CA LEU A 238 -10.43 17.93 11.64
C LEU A 238 -9.27 18.71 10.99
N ASN A 239 -8.24 18.03 10.47
CA ASN A 239 -6.99 18.67 10.02
C ASN A 239 -6.67 18.48 8.52
N ARG A 240 -7.53 17.83 7.75
CA ARG A 240 -7.29 17.49 6.34
C ARG A 240 -8.45 17.91 5.41
N LYS A 241 -9.19 18.95 5.79
CA LYS A 241 -10.35 19.44 5.00
C LYS A 241 -9.95 20.03 3.66
N ASP A 242 -8.72 20.56 3.59
CA ASP A 242 -8.19 21.20 2.39
C ASP A 242 -7.66 20.18 1.35
N ASP A 243 -7.57 18.90 1.73
CA ASP A 243 -7.11 17.81 0.85
C ASP A 243 -8.23 17.27 -0.07
N ILE A 244 -9.46 17.79 0.05
CA ILE A 244 -10.63 17.29 -0.70
C ILE A 244 -11.00 18.27 -1.83
#